data_e7dc1597a24037d90851207d11a52d74
#
_entry.id   e7dc1597a24037d90851207d11a52d74
#
_cell.length_a   1.000
_cell.length_b   1.000
_cell.length_c   1.000
_cell.angle_alpha   90.00
_cell.angle_beta   90.00
_cell.angle_gamma   90.00
#
_symmetry.space_group_name_H-M   'P 1'
#
loop_
_entity.id
_entity.type
_entity.pdbx_description
1 polymer ?
#
loop_
_entity_poly.entity_id
_entity_poly.type
_entity_poly.pdbx_seq_one_letter_code
_entity_poly.pdbx_strand_id
1 'polypeptide(L)'
;GGCRDSKPSGNASIRSMSDAVLPSPPITYAPLSYESRLARRALTQIDMVVIHCTELPDMAMAREYGERVLYDSGTGNSGHYYLDRNGSIQQYVALERVAHHVRGHNPHTLGIELVNRGRYPHWLDSRYQQMTEPYPEAQIAALITLLQWLQQQLPSVRRIAGHQALDTTQEAASDDPARKIRRKLDPGPLFPWPRIEAAVSWSHTPR
;
A
#
# COMPACT_ATOMS: atom_id res chain seq x y z
N GLY A 1 31.89 54.54 -32.32
CA GLY A 1 30.98 53.45 -32.57
C GLY A 1 31.35 52.31 -31.69
N GLY A 2 30.62 52.03 -30.55
CA GLY A 2 30.83 50.90 -29.66
C GLY A 2 29.70 49.93 -29.85
N CYS A 3 30.05 48.76 -30.36
CA CYS A 3 29.15 47.58 -30.32
C CYS A 3 29.10 47.05 -28.90
N ARG A 4 27.91 47.04 -28.31
CA ARG A 4 27.66 46.29 -27.08
C ARG A 4 27.07 44.93 -27.48
N ASP A 5 27.87 43.89 -27.31
CA ASP A 5 27.38 42.50 -27.42
C ASP A 5 26.52 42.23 -26.20
N SER A 6 25.21 42.12 -26.40
CA SER A 6 24.28 41.62 -25.42
C SER A 6 24.32 40.09 -25.44
N LYS A 7 24.92 39.49 -24.42
CA LYS A 7 24.79 38.05 -24.17
C LYS A 7 23.34 37.69 -23.84
N PRO A 8 22.75 36.67 -24.47
CA PRO A 8 21.45 36.15 -24.01
C PRO A 8 21.66 35.45 -22.68
N SER A 9 21.02 35.94 -21.64
CA SER A 9 20.91 35.22 -20.36
C SER A 9 19.93 34.04 -20.54
N GLY A 10 20.48 32.91 -20.94
CA GLY A 10 19.74 31.67 -20.96
C GLY A 10 19.55 31.16 -19.55
N ASN A 11 18.44 31.49 -18.92
CA ASN A 11 17.98 30.77 -17.74
C ASN A 11 17.45 29.41 -18.19
N ALA A 12 18.36 28.46 -18.42
CA ALA A 12 17.98 27.07 -18.50
C ALA A 12 17.61 26.62 -17.07
N SER A 13 16.33 26.59 -16.74
CA SER A 13 15.87 25.98 -15.50
C SER A 13 16.24 24.49 -15.59
N ILE A 14 17.23 24.09 -14.81
CA ILE A 14 17.58 22.68 -14.65
C ILE A 14 16.42 22.05 -13.90
N ARG A 15 15.56 21.31 -14.62
CA ARG A 15 14.55 20.44 -13.97
C ARG A 15 15.31 19.47 -13.09
N SER A 16 15.01 19.48 -11.79
CA SER A 16 15.53 18.47 -10.89
C SER A 16 14.99 17.10 -11.35
N MET A 17 15.73 16.00 -11.08
CA MET A 17 15.28 14.66 -11.45
C MET A 17 13.93 14.30 -10.83
N SER A 18 13.51 15.00 -9.74
CA SER A 18 12.19 14.85 -9.12
C SER A 18 11.03 15.36 -9.98
N ASP A 19 11.29 16.22 -10.98
CA ASP A 19 10.27 16.77 -11.88
C ASP A 19 10.08 15.93 -13.16
N ALA A 20 10.91 14.89 -13.35
CA ALA A 20 10.76 13.99 -14.48
C ALA A 20 9.50 13.16 -14.34
N VAL A 21 8.70 13.04 -15.42
CA VAL A 21 7.54 12.15 -15.48
C VAL A 21 8.03 10.71 -15.44
N LEU A 22 7.65 9.98 -14.39
CA LEU A 22 7.97 8.58 -14.24
C LEU A 22 7.00 7.73 -15.06
N PRO A 23 7.49 6.69 -15.75
CA PRO A 23 6.61 5.72 -16.39
C PRO A 23 5.86 4.91 -15.33
N SER A 24 4.65 4.47 -15.68
CA SER A 24 3.94 3.48 -14.86
C SER A 24 4.74 2.19 -14.80
N PRO A 25 4.92 1.59 -13.61
CA PRO A 25 5.41 0.21 -13.56
C PRO A 25 4.39 -0.71 -14.24
N PRO A 26 4.82 -1.89 -14.70
CA PRO A 26 3.88 -2.89 -15.24
C PRO A 26 2.86 -3.29 -14.17
N ILE A 27 1.58 -3.06 -14.44
CA ILE A 27 0.48 -3.39 -13.55
C ILE A 27 -0.54 -4.19 -14.34
N THR A 28 -0.92 -5.36 -13.82
CA THR A 28 -2.02 -6.15 -14.39
C THR A 28 -3.31 -5.76 -13.67
N TYR A 29 -4.23 -5.11 -14.39
CA TYR A 29 -5.54 -4.79 -13.85
C TYR A 29 -6.45 -6.00 -13.95
N ALA A 30 -6.83 -6.55 -12.81
CA ALA A 30 -7.65 -7.76 -12.67
C ALA A 30 -8.71 -7.50 -11.59
N PRO A 31 -9.75 -6.69 -11.89
CA PRO A 31 -10.70 -6.25 -10.88
C PRO A 31 -11.43 -7.42 -10.23
N LEU A 32 -11.69 -7.26 -8.92
CA LEU A 32 -12.52 -8.19 -8.17
C LEU A 32 -13.94 -8.18 -8.74
N SER A 33 -14.64 -9.32 -8.65
CA SER A 33 -15.98 -9.48 -9.20
C SER A 33 -16.99 -8.46 -8.66
N TYR A 34 -16.78 -7.94 -7.46
CA TYR A 34 -17.66 -6.94 -6.85
C TYR A 34 -17.13 -5.48 -6.96
N GLU A 35 -16.08 -5.23 -7.73
CA GLU A 35 -15.47 -3.88 -7.78
C GLU A 35 -16.51 -2.80 -8.08
N SER A 36 -17.42 -3.05 -9.02
CA SER A 36 -18.46 -2.08 -9.42
C SER A 36 -19.44 -1.73 -8.30
N ARG A 37 -19.51 -2.54 -7.24
CA ARG A 37 -20.37 -2.29 -6.07
C ARG A 37 -19.69 -1.48 -4.98
N LEU A 38 -18.39 -1.28 -5.07
CA LEU A 38 -17.65 -0.43 -4.13
C LEU A 38 -18.01 1.04 -4.37
N ALA A 39 -18.04 1.82 -3.30
CA ALA A 39 -18.34 3.25 -3.39
C ALA A 39 -17.34 3.98 -4.28
N ARG A 40 -17.81 4.97 -5.04
CA ARG A 40 -16.96 5.84 -5.85
C ARG A 40 -16.37 6.96 -5.02
N ARG A 41 -15.22 7.44 -5.46
CA ARG A 41 -14.57 8.62 -4.89
C ARG A 41 -13.76 9.37 -5.95
N ALA A 42 -13.52 10.66 -5.73
CA ALA A 42 -12.53 11.42 -6.51
C ALA A 42 -11.13 11.05 -6.05
N LEU A 43 -10.15 11.04 -6.97
CA LEU A 43 -8.74 10.76 -6.62
C LEU A 43 -8.19 11.77 -5.61
N THR A 44 -8.67 13.02 -5.64
CA THR A 44 -8.28 14.07 -4.70
C THR A 44 -8.66 13.80 -3.25
N GLN A 45 -9.53 12.83 -3.00
CA GLN A 45 -9.91 12.38 -1.66
C GLN A 45 -8.88 11.45 -1.03
N ILE A 46 -7.93 10.94 -1.83
CA ILE A 46 -6.89 10.04 -1.33
C ILE A 46 -5.76 10.89 -0.76
N ASP A 47 -5.55 10.80 0.55
CA ASP A 47 -4.50 11.55 1.24
C ASP A 47 -3.45 10.67 1.92
N MET A 48 -3.66 9.35 1.95
CA MET A 48 -2.77 8.42 2.63
C MET A 48 -2.66 7.08 1.89
N VAL A 49 -1.44 6.55 1.83
CA VAL A 49 -1.17 5.17 1.43
C VAL A 49 -1.02 4.31 2.68
N VAL A 50 -1.68 3.15 2.70
CA VAL A 50 -1.58 2.18 3.78
C VAL A 50 -0.90 0.92 3.27
N ILE A 51 0.17 0.52 3.95
CA ILE A 51 0.93 -0.68 3.63
C ILE A 51 0.43 -1.84 4.49
N HIS A 52 0.13 -2.94 3.80
CA HIS A 52 -0.28 -4.21 4.40
C HIS A 52 0.65 -5.32 3.97
N CYS A 53 0.65 -6.42 4.70
CA CYS A 53 0.98 -7.71 4.10
C CYS A 53 -0.26 -8.62 4.16
N THR A 54 -0.33 -9.54 3.21
CA THR A 54 -1.53 -10.38 3.05
C THR A 54 -1.75 -11.32 4.23
N GLU A 55 -0.70 -11.69 4.94
CA GLU A 55 -0.72 -12.77 5.95
C GLU A 55 -1.29 -14.06 5.38
N LEU A 56 -0.98 -14.34 4.11
CA LEU A 56 -1.40 -15.51 3.35
C LEU A 56 -0.19 -16.09 2.62
N PRO A 57 -0.22 -17.38 2.25
CA PRO A 57 0.96 -18.05 1.70
C PRO A 57 1.33 -17.62 0.30
N ASP A 58 0.36 -17.19 -0.54
CA ASP A 58 0.61 -16.86 -1.94
C ASP A 58 -0.45 -15.91 -2.52
N MET A 59 -0.20 -15.46 -3.76
CA MET A 59 -1.10 -14.54 -4.46
C MET A 59 -2.44 -15.20 -4.79
N ALA A 60 -2.46 -16.48 -5.13
CA ALA A 60 -3.70 -17.19 -5.46
C ALA A 60 -4.67 -17.18 -4.27
N MET A 61 -4.16 -17.43 -3.08
CA MET A 61 -4.98 -17.39 -1.87
C MET A 61 -5.38 -15.96 -1.52
N ALA A 62 -4.52 -14.98 -1.75
CA ALA A 62 -4.87 -13.56 -1.58
C ALA A 62 -6.04 -13.17 -2.50
N ARG A 63 -6.03 -13.64 -3.74
CA ARG A 63 -7.15 -13.43 -4.68
C ARG A 63 -8.43 -14.09 -4.18
N GLU A 64 -8.35 -15.33 -3.72
CA GLU A 64 -9.49 -16.07 -3.20
C GLU A 64 -10.13 -15.33 -2.00
N TYR A 65 -9.31 -14.90 -1.04
CA TYR A 65 -9.80 -14.14 0.13
C TYR A 65 -10.40 -12.80 -0.29
N GLY A 66 -9.76 -12.10 -1.22
CA GLY A 66 -10.27 -10.82 -1.73
C GLY A 66 -11.64 -10.93 -2.40
N GLU A 67 -11.91 -12.05 -3.08
CA GLU A 67 -13.19 -12.30 -3.76
C GLU A 67 -14.34 -12.64 -2.80
N ARG A 68 -14.06 -12.97 -1.55
CA ARG A 68 -15.10 -13.36 -0.59
C ARG A 68 -16.02 -12.19 -0.28
N VAL A 69 -17.32 -12.39 -0.47
CA VAL A 69 -18.34 -11.43 -0.08
C VAL A 69 -18.60 -11.56 1.42
N LEU A 70 -18.36 -10.48 2.16
CA LEU A 70 -18.46 -10.45 3.63
C LEU A 70 -19.52 -9.47 4.12
N TYR A 71 -20.02 -8.58 3.26
CA TYR A 71 -20.92 -7.49 3.65
C TYR A 71 -22.23 -7.55 2.84
N ASP A 72 -23.28 -6.99 3.42
CA ASP A 72 -24.60 -6.94 2.79
C ASP A 72 -24.61 -6.16 1.48
N SER A 73 -23.64 -5.25 1.31
CA SER A 73 -23.43 -4.53 0.04
C SER A 73 -22.99 -5.42 -1.12
N GLY A 74 -22.70 -6.70 -0.86
CA GLY A 74 -22.16 -7.62 -1.86
C GLY A 74 -20.67 -7.43 -2.11
N THR A 75 -19.95 -6.87 -1.16
CA THR A 75 -18.52 -6.60 -1.22
C THR A 75 -17.75 -7.33 -0.12
N GLY A 76 -16.44 -7.37 -0.24
CA GLY A 76 -15.54 -7.96 0.75
C GLY A 76 -14.37 -7.06 1.07
N ASN A 77 -13.32 -7.64 1.63
CA ASN A 77 -12.08 -6.94 2.00
C ASN A 77 -11.01 -7.12 0.93
N SER A 78 -10.37 -6.04 0.54
CA SER A 78 -9.26 -6.04 -0.41
C SER A 78 -8.51 -4.71 -0.35
N GLY A 79 -7.20 -4.74 -0.64
CA GLY A 79 -6.46 -3.53 -1.03
C GLY A 79 -6.68 -3.22 -2.51
N HIS A 80 -6.04 -2.15 -2.97
CA HIS A 80 -6.06 -1.75 -4.38
C HIS A 80 -5.00 -2.50 -5.20
N TYR A 81 -3.76 -2.54 -4.70
CA TYR A 81 -2.62 -3.20 -5.33
C TYR A 81 -2.14 -4.38 -4.51
N TYR A 82 -1.67 -5.40 -5.22
CA TYR A 82 -1.03 -6.58 -4.64
C TYR A 82 0.31 -6.81 -5.31
N LEU A 83 1.37 -6.90 -4.52
CA LEU A 83 2.73 -7.16 -4.99
C LEU A 83 3.16 -8.56 -4.58
N ASP A 84 3.50 -9.40 -5.57
CA ASP A 84 4.03 -10.72 -5.32
C ASP A 84 5.52 -10.65 -4.93
N ARG A 85 6.04 -11.75 -4.41
CA ARG A 85 7.43 -11.84 -3.97
C ARG A 85 8.45 -11.58 -5.09
N ASN A 86 8.08 -11.89 -6.33
CA ASN A 86 8.92 -11.63 -7.52
C ASN A 86 8.83 -10.17 -8.02
N GLY A 87 8.02 -9.34 -7.38
CA GLY A 87 7.83 -7.94 -7.76
C GLY A 87 6.71 -7.69 -8.77
N SER A 88 5.99 -8.72 -9.23
CA SER A 88 4.83 -8.51 -10.10
C SER A 88 3.70 -7.81 -9.35
N ILE A 89 3.00 -6.89 -10.05
CA ILE A 89 1.97 -6.05 -9.46
C ILE A 89 0.64 -6.36 -10.13
N GLN A 90 -0.36 -6.66 -9.31
CA GLN A 90 -1.76 -6.76 -9.73
C GLN A 90 -2.59 -5.67 -9.05
N GLN A 91 -3.55 -5.13 -9.77
CA GLN A 91 -4.52 -4.18 -9.24
C GLN A 91 -5.89 -4.83 -9.22
N TYR A 92 -6.46 -4.98 -8.03
CA TYR A 92 -7.76 -5.62 -7.84
C TYR A 92 -8.92 -4.63 -7.70
N VAL A 93 -8.61 -3.39 -7.37
CA VAL A 93 -9.60 -2.32 -7.21
C VAL A 93 -9.05 -1.04 -7.83
N ALA A 94 -9.87 -0.36 -8.63
CA ALA A 94 -9.52 0.94 -9.18
C ALA A 94 -9.40 1.99 -8.06
N LEU A 95 -8.54 2.98 -8.26
CA LEU A 95 -8.31 4.03 -7.24
C LEU A 95 -9.55 4.88 -6.98
N GLU A 96 -10.43 5.01 -7.98
CA GLU A 96 -11.71 5.72 -7.91
C GLU A 96 -12.77 4.97 -7.11
N ARG A 97 -12.43 3.80 -6.57
CA ARG A 97 -13.29 3.01 -5.70
C ARG A 97 -12.70 2.93 -4.30
N VAL A 98 -13.59 2.96 -3.31
CA VAL A 98 -13.22 2.75 -1.91
C VAL A 98 -13.07 1.25 -1.67
N ALA A 99 -11.84 0.78 -1.43
CA ALA A 99 -11.59 -0.59 -1.00
C ALA A 99 -11.70 -0.70 0.53
N HIS A 100 -12.09 -1.88 1.01
CA HIS A 100 -12.21 -2.14 2.45
C HIS A 100 -10.94 -2.85 2.94
N HIS A 101 -10.01 -2.09 3.49
CA HIS A 101 -8.72 -2.63 3.92
C HIS A 101 -8.22 -2.09 5.26
N VAL A 102 -8.79 -0.99 5.75
CA VAL A 102 -8.37 -0.37 7.01
C VAL A 102 -9.57 0.28 7.70
N ARG A 103 -9.99 -0.31 8.80
CA ARG A 103 -11.18 0.13 9.54
C ARG A 103 -11.08 1.60 9.96
N GLY A 104 -12.10 2.39 9.61
CA GLY A 104 -12.16 3.82 9.92
C GLY A 104 -11.42 4.74 8.95
N HIS A 105 -10.69 4.19 7.96
CA HIS A 105 -9.86 4.99 7.04
C HIS A 105 -10.07 4.69 5.56
N ASN A 106 -10.96 3.78 5.20
CA ASN A 106 -11.13 3.36 3.80
C ASN A 106 -11.43 4.51 2.82
N PRO A 107 -12.29 5.48 3.13
CA PRO A 107 -12.68 6.49 2.14
C PRO A 107 -11.54 7.37 1.63
N HIS A 108 -10.48 7.58 2.42
CA HIS A 108 -9.40 8.50 2.07
C HIS A 108 -8.04 7.82 1.85
N THR A 109 -8.02 6.49 1.79
CA THR A 109 -6.75 5.76 1.70
C THR A 109 -6.67 4.86 0.47
N LEU A 110 -5.43 4.56 0.09
CA LEU A 110 -5.08 3.60 -0.92
C LEU A 110 -4.35 2.45 -0.22
N GLY A 111 -4.84 1.23 -0.39
CA GLY A 111 -4.24 0.05 0.22
C GLY A 111 -3.31 -0.70 -0.73
N ILE A 112 -2.10 -0.98 -0.26
CA ILE A 112 -1.11 -1.80 -0.96
C ILE A 112 -0.80 -3.01 -0.10
N GLU A 113 -0.99 -4.19 -0.69
CA GLU A 113 -0.77 -5.49 -0.06
C GLU A 113 0.49 -6.14 -0.61
N LEU A 114 1.37 -6.55 0.27
CA LEU A 114 2.56 -7.34 -0.08
C LEU A 114 2.30 -8.80 0.27
N VAL A 115 2.51 -9.70 -0.69
CA VAL A 115 2.38 -11.13 -0.41
C VAL A 115 3.48 -11.54 0.56
N ASN A 116 3.07 -11.94 1.75
CA ASN A 116 3.94 -12.35 2.84
C ASN A 116 3.11 -13.20 3.81
N ARG A 117 3.71 -14.25 4.31
CA ARG A 117 3.01 -15.21 5.16
C ARG A 117 2.49 -14.58 6.46
N GLY A 118 3.16 -13.58 7.00
CA GLY A 118 2.77 -12.95 8.26
C GLY A 118 2.59 -13.98 9.36
N ARG A 119 1.41 -13.99 10.00
CA ARG A 119 1.05 -14.95 11.06
C ARG A 119 0.26 -16.15 10.53
N TYR A 120 0.12 -16.31 9.21
CA TYR A 120 -0.61 -17.44 8.64
C TYR A 120 0.01 -18.77 9.09
N PRO A 121 -0.77 -19.81 9.44
CA PRO A 121 -2.23 -19.85 9.48
C PRO A 121 -2.83 -19.56 10.88
N HIS A 122 -2.04 -19.04 11.80
CA HIS A 122 -2.37 -18.90 13.23
C HIS A 122 -2.55 -17.45 13.66
N TRP A 123 -3.27 -16.64 12.86
CA TRP A 123 -3.37 -15.19 13.02
C TRP A 123 -3.71 -14.70 14.44
N LEU A 124 -4.59 -15.43 15.14
CA LEU A 124 -5.08 -15.04 16.46
C LEU A 124 -4.57 -15.94 17.59
N ASP A 125 -3.65 -16.85 17.32
CA ASP A 125 -3.03 -17.69 18.34
C ASP A 125 -1.88 -16.93 19.02
N SER A 126 -1.96 -16.77 20.35
CA SER A 126 -0.96 -16.00 21.10
C SER A 126 0.46 -16.58 21.04
N ARG A 127 0.59 -17.84 20.66
CA ARG A 127 1.88 -18.54 20.53
C ARG A 127 2.60 -18.24 19.20
N TYR A 128 1.88 -17.69 18.20
CA TYR A 128 2.36 -17.59 16.83
C TYR A 128 2.24 -16.16 16.28
N GLN A 129 2.52 -15.15 17.10
CA GLN A 129 2.38 -13.75 16.71
C GLN A 129 3.62 -13.17 16.02
N GLN A 130 4.73 -13.93 15.97
CA GLN A 130 5.94 -13.48 15.27
C GLN A 130 5.77 -13.60 13.75
N MET A 131 6.14 -12.54 13.05
CA MET A 131 6.16 -12.46 11.60
C MET A 131 7.61 -12.56 11.15
N THR A 132 7.99 -13.70 10.59
CA THR A 132 9.39 -14.07 10.36
C THR A 132 9.80 -14.12 8.89
N GLU A 133 8.86 -13.97 7.97
CA GLU A 133 9.20 -13.97 6.54
C GLU A 133 9.80 -12.60 6.16
N PRO A 134 11.05 -12.56 5.63
CA PRO A 134 11.64 -11.33 5.13
C PRO A 134 10.96 -10.90 3.81
N TYR A 135 11.01 -9.61 3.51
CA TYR A 135 10.55 -9.08 2.25
C TYR A 135 11.65 -9.18 1.19
N PRO A 136 11.44 -9.93 0.08
CA PRO A 136 12.47 -10.05 -0.96
C PRO A 136 12.80 -8.72 -1.61
N GLU A 137 14.04 -8.57 -2.06
CA GLU A 137 14.50 -7.33 -2.71
C GLU A 137 13.66 -6.99 -3.96
N ALA A 138 13.28 -7.99 -4.77
CA ALA A 138 12.45 -7.77 -5.95
C ALA A 138 11.09 -7.15 -5.59
N GLN A 139 10.49 -7.58 -4.49
CA GLN A 139 9.21 -7.07 -4.03
C GLN A 139 9.34 -5.62 -3.51
N ILE A 140 10.36 -5.34 -2.73
CA ILE A 140 10.59 -3.98 -2.19
C ILE A 140 10.98 -3.01 -3.30
N ALA A 141 11.80 -3.42 -4.25
CA ALA A 141 12.15 -2.60 -5.42
C ALA A 141 10.90 -2.25 -6.24
N ALA A 142 10.01 -3.21 -6.48
CA ALA A 142 8.74 -2.98 -7.17
C ALA A 142 7.83 -2.04 -6.37
N LEU A 143 7.77 -2.20 -5.07
CA LEU A 143 7.00 -1.30 -4.19
C LEU A 143 7.52 0.14 -4.30
N ILE A 144 8.81 0.34 -4.21
CA ILE A 144 9.41 1.69 -4.31
C ILE A 144 9.07 2.32 -5.66
N THR A 145 9.20 1.58 -6.76
CA THR A 145 8.83 2.07 -8.09
C THR A 145 7.36 2.45 -8.16
N LEU A 146 6.48 1.63 -7.61
CA LEU A 146 5.04 1.92 -7.55
C LEU A 146 4.76 3.19 -6.73
N LEU A 147 5.36 3.30 -5.54
CA LEU A 147 5.14 4.45 -4.65
C LEU A 147 5.61 5.77 -5.27
N GLN A 148 6.77 5.77 -5.91
CA GLN A 148 7.28 6.97 -6.58
C GLN A 148 6.39 7.39 -7.75
N TRP A 149 5.88 6.44 -8.52
CA TRP A 149 4.92 6.72 -9.58
C TRP A 149 3.61 7.27 -9.00
N LEU A 150 3.08 6.65 -7.94
CA LEU A 150 1.86 7.10 -7.27
C LEU A 150 2.02 8.50 -6.67
N GLN A 151 3.20 8.84 -6.15
CA GLN A 151 3.47 10.17 -5.62
C GLN A 151 3.28 11.25 -6.69
N GLN A 152 3.67 10.96 -7.93
CA GLN A 152 3.44 11.88 -9.05
C GLN A 152 1.99 11.89 -9.51
N GLN A 153 1.33 10.73 -9.54
CA GLN A 153 -0.06 10.60 -10.01
C GLN A 153 -1.09 11.16 -9.04
N LEU A 154 -0.80 11.15 -7.75
CA LEU A 154 -1.73 11.52 -6.68
C LEU A 154 -1.15 12.63 -5.80
N PRO A 155 -1.18 13.90 -6.26
CA PRO A 155 -0.63 15.02 -5.48
C PRO A 155 -1.30 15.25 -4.12
N SER A 156 -2.52 14.73 -3.94
CA SER A 156 -3.26 14.83 -2.68
C SER A 156 -2.72 13.93 -1.58
N VAL A 157 -1.95 12.89 -1.92
CA VAL A 157 -1.37 12.00 -0.92
C VAL A 157 -0.23 12.71 -0.18
N ARG A 158 -0.28 12.66 1.14
CA ARG A 158 0.67 13.34 2.03
C ARG A 158 1.29 12.41 3.07
N ARG A 159 0.69 11.24 3.29
CA ARG A 159 1.07 10.35 4.40
C ARG A 159 1.15 8.91 3.93
N ILE A 160 1.98 8.15 4.63
CA ILE A 160 2.07 6.70 4.49
C ILE A 160 2.13 6.08 5.88
N ALA A 161 1.43 4.98 6.07
CA ALA A 161 1.39 4.26 7.34
C ALA A 161 1.27 2.75 7.11
N GLY A 162 1.70 1.97 8.08
CA GLY A 162 1.35 0.57 8.16
C GLY A 162 -0.04 0.39 8.77
N HIS A 163 -0.70 -0.70 8.46
CA HIS A 163 -2.01 -1.01 9.04
C HIS A 163 -1.96 -1.02 10.58
N GLN A 164 -0.91 -1.59 11.14
CA GLN A 164 -0.70 -1.67 12.59
C GLN A 164 -0.73 -0.32 13.31
N ALA A 165 -0.30 0.75 12.63
CA ALA A 165 -0.29 2.09 13.21
C ALA A 165 -1.69 2.71 13.26
N LEU A 166 -2.59 2.30 12.37
CA LEU A 166 -3.93 2.84 12.23
C LEU A 166 -5.00 2.02 12.96
N ASP A 167 -4.70 0.78 13.32
CA ASP A 167 -5.61 -0.12 14.02
C ASP A 167 -4.87 -0.79 15.18
N THR A 168 -5.08 -0.25 16.37
CA THR A 168 -4.47 -0.73 17.61
C THR A 168 -5.41 -1.62 18.43
N THR A 169 -6.54 -2.04 17.83
CA THR A 169 -7.51 -2.87 18.53
C THR A 169 -6.93 -4.22 18.92
N GLN A 170 -7.37 -4.73 20.04
CA GLN A 170 -6.99 -6.04 20.56
C GLN A 170 -8.18 -6.97 20.52
N GLU A 171 -7.89 -8.26 20.37
CA GLU A 171 -8.88 -9.33 20.40
C GLU A 171 -8.42 -10.43 21.35
N ALA A 172 -9.38 -11.19 21.87
CA ALA A 172 -9.06 -12.39 22.64
C ALA A 172 -8.33 -13.40 21.75
N ALA A 173 -7.23 -13.97 22.24
CA ALA A 173 -6.49 -14.99 21.51
C ALA A 173 -7.33 -16.25 21.35
N SER A 174 -7.16 -16.94 20.23
CA SER A 174 -7.91 -18.17 19.92
C SER A 174 -7.52 -19.34 20.81
N ASP A 175 -6.28 -19.35 21.30
CA ASP A 175 -5.75 -20.43 22.19
C ASP A 175 -6.04 -20.18 23.66
N ASP A 176 -6.18 -18.91 24.07
CA ASP A 176 -6.41 -18.52 25.45
C ASP A 176 -7.20 -17.20 25.48
N PRO A 177 -8.54 -17.25 25.72
CA PRO A 177 -9.38 -16.06 25.73
C PRO A 177 -9.01 -15.02 26.80
N ALA A 178 -8.24 -15.40 27.82
CA ALA A 178 -7.74 -14.48 28.83
C ALA A 178 -6.59 -13.60 28.32
N ARG A 179 -5.92 -14.01 27.23
CA ARG A 179 -4.87 -13.24 26.57
C ARG A 179 -5.47 -12.39 25.48
N LYS A 180 -4.97 -11.15 25.36
CA LYS A 180 -5.32 -10.25 24.27
C LYS A 180 -4.14 -10.08 23.35
N ILE A 181 -4.40 -10.08 22.04
CA ILE A 181 -3.42 -9.86 21.00
C ILE A 181 -3.89 -8.74 20.08
N ARG A 182 -2.94 -8.12 19.36
CA ARG A 182 -3.26 -7.12 18.35
C ARG A 182 -3.97 -7.78 17.17
N ARG A 183 -5.10 -7.21 16.75
CA ARG A 183 -5.83 -7.67 15.57
C ARG A 183 -4.99 -7.51 14.31
N LYS A 184 -4.25 -6.40 14.17
CA LYS A 184 -3.43 -6.08 13.01
C LYS A 184 -1.99 -5.79 13.40
N LEU A 185 -1.05 -6.49 12.76
CA LEU A 185 0.38 -6.30 12.91
C LEU A 185 1.07 -5.97 11.59
N ASP A 186 0.35 -6.07 10.47
CA ASP A 186 0.90 -5.87 9.13
C ASP A 186 1.33 -4.42 8.90
N PRO A 187 2.44 -4.16 8.19
CA PRO A 187 3.27 -5.11 7.45
C PRO A 187 4.32 -5.87 8.28
N GLY A 188 4.36 -5.69 9.59
CA GLY A 188 5.25 -6.40 10.51
C GLY A 188 6.64 -5.79 10.66
N PRO A 189 7.45 -6.38 11.59
CA PRO A 189 8.71 -5.78 12.01
C PRO A 189 9.83 -5.87 10.96
N LEU A 190 9.70 -6.75 9.95
CA LEU A 190 10.70 -6.91 8.91
C LEU A 190 10.49 -6.00 7.70
N PHE A 191 9.42 -5.19 7.69
CA PHE A 191 9.19 -4.24 6.62
C PHE A 191 10.21 -3.09 6.71
N PRO A 192 10.90 -2.77 5.59
CA PRO A 192 12.04 -1.85 5.60
C PRO A 192 11.59 -0.38 5.51
N TRP A 193 10.98 0.17 6.54
CA TRP A 193 10.49 1.55 6.57
C TRP A 193 11.56 2.59 6.19
N PRO A 194 12.83 2.49 6.64
CA PRO A 194 13.83 3.49 6.26
C PRO A 194 14.02 3.63 4.75
N ARG A 195 13.94 2.52 4.01
CA ARG A 195 14.03 2.56 2.54
C ARG A 195 12.83 3.26 1.91
N ILE A 196 11.66 3.09 2.49
CA ILE A 196 10.43 3.71 2.01
C ILE A 196 10.46 5.21 2.30
N GLU A 197 10.86 5.59 3.51
CA GLU A 197 11.01 7.00 3.90
C GLU A 197 12.01 7.74 3.01
N ALA A 198 13.08 7.06 2.58
CA ALA A 198 14.06 7.62 1.65
C ALA A 198 13.53 7.76 0.21
N ALA A 199 12.54 6.97 -0.17
CA ALA A 199 12.03 6.88 -1.55
C ALA A 199 10.90 7.88 -1.85
N VAL A 200 10.14 8.30 -0.85
CA VAL A 200 8.99 9.19 -1.00
C VAL A 200 9.07 10.35 -0.01
N SER A 201 8.40 11.45 -0.34
CA SER A 201 8.37 12.63 0.53
C SER A 201 7.21 12.65 1.51
N TRP A 202 6.35 11.64 1.48
CA TRP A 202 5.20 11.54 2.38
C TRP A 202 5.64 11.41 3.83
N SER A 203 4.86 12.01 4.75
CA SER A 203 5.07 11.83 6.17
C SER A 203 4.71 10.40 6.57
N HIS A 204 5.63 9.71 7.23
CA HIS A 204 5.40 8.37 7.75
C HIS A 204 4.85 8.45 9.18
N THR A 205 3.67 7.85 9.39
CA THR A 205 3.10 7.68 10.73
C THR A 205 3.75 6.44 11.35
N PRO A 206 4.62 6.59 12.36
CA PRO A 206 5.28 5.45 12.99
C PRO A 206 4.28 4.62 13.81
N ARG A 207 4.76 3.47 14.28
CA ARG A 207 3.99 2.50 15.09
C ARG A 207 3.34 3.10 16.32
#